data_892b13aedd596285a23699545ef9648e
#
_entry.id   892b13aedd596285a23699545ef9648e
#
_cell.length_a   1.000
_cell.length_b   1.000
_cell.length_c   1.000
_cell.angle_alpha   90.00
_cell.angle_beta   90.00
_cell.angle_gamma   90.00
#
_symmetry.space_group_name_H-M   'P 1'
#
loop_
_entity.id
_entity.type
_entity.pdbx_description
1 polymer ?
#
loop_
_entity_poly.entity_id
_entity_poly.type
_entity_poly.pdbx_seq_one_letter_code
_entity_poly.pdbx_strand_id
1 'polypeptide(L)'
;MCHFTVSVIVPNYNNEKYIRQCLDSILAQTYPVKELVVYDDCSTDGSRTILKEYSEKYSNVKVIWGAKNVGVSVARDTAIRATTSDYVCMLDADDYFYSNTKIEKEMQNAQKIFDQTGKKVVVFSQTIDVDEGGSILTKLKPVDLSGNERFKIVTRRYSNYMPRDYCFPREYYDLCGGYTKNLALYEDWELNLKLLQLTNFVFSGGYGTAYRHKAGGLSSVNYKIQLETKINIIQKFQISSKERICFYAIAYGAFLKNEIKDFISHYV
;
A
#
# COMPACT_ATOMS: atom_id res chain seq x y z
N MET A 1 17.85 -12.50 20.36
CA MET A 1 17.76 -11.59 19.18
C MET A 1 16.54 -10.72 19.40
N CYS A 2 16.69 -9.39 19.39
CA CYS A 2 15.51 -8.51 19.38
C CYS A 2 14.84 -8.64 18.01
N HIS A 3 13.63 -9.16 17.99
CA HIS A 3 12.82 -9.18 16.78
C HIS A 3 12.04 -7.85 16.68
N PHE A 4 11.98 -7.27 15.49
CA PHE A 4 11.18 -6.07 15.25
C PHE A 4 9.71 -6.31 15.56
N THR A 5 9.10 -5.38 16.26
CA THR A 5 7.65 -5.37 16.43
C THR A 5 6.97 -4.79 15.19
N VAL A 6 5.76 -5.28 14.85
CA VAL A 6 4.99 -4.79 13.71
C VAL A 6 3.55 -4.45 14.12
N SER A 7 3.07 -3.31 13.63
CA SER A 7 1.66 -2.94 13.65
C SER A 7 1.08 -3.02 12.24
N VAL A 8 -0.19 -3.35 12.11
CA VAL A 8 -0.91 -3.24 10.84
C VAL A 8 -1.95 -2.13 10.96
N ILE A 9 -2.03 -1.27 9.94
CA ILE A 9 -3.06 -0.22 9.86
C ILE A 9 -4.04 -0.53 8.74
N VAL A 10 -5.32 -0.20 8.98
CA VAL A 10 -6.41 -0.40 8.02
C VAL A 10 -7.26 0.88 7.96
N PRO A 11 -7.24 1.64 6.85
CA PRO A 11 -8.21 2.69 6.61
C PRO A 11 -9.53 2.05 6.17
N ASN A 12 -10.63 2.40 6.81
CA ASN A 12 -11.95 1.87 6.47
C ASN A 12 -12.96 2.97 6.17
N TYR A 13 -13.71 2.82 5.07
CA TYR A 13 -14.89 3.62 4.79
C TYR A 13 -15.88 2.81 3.96
N ASN A 14 -17.03 2.43 4.56
CA ASN A 14 -18.11 1.68 3.90
C ASN A 14 -17.65 0.38 3.23
N ASN A 15 -16.95 -0.49 3.98
CA ASN A 15 -16.46 -1.80 3.52
C ASN A 15 -17.06 -2.97 4.34
N GLU A 16 -18.33 -2.90 4.76
CA GLU A 16 -18.94 -3.97 5.56
C GLU A 16 -18.83 -5.37 4.94
N LYS A 17 -18.84 -5.44 3.59
CA LYS A 17 -18.71 -6.70 2.86
C LYS A 17 -17.35 -7.36 3.01
N TYR A 18 -16.29 -6.58 3.22
CA TYR A 18 -14.91 -7.03 3.07
C TYR A 18 -14.10 -6.97 4.36
N ILE A 19 -14.47 -6.03 5.26
CA ILE A 19 -13.67 -5.71 6.45
C ILE A 19 -13.42 -6.93 7.34
N ARG A 20 -14.35 -7.88 7.46
CA ARG A 20 -14.14 -9.12 8.22
C ARG A 20 -12.98 -9.93 7.65
N GLN A 21 -12.99 -10.18 6.33
CA GLN A 21 -11.93 -10.92 5.66
C GLN A 21 -10.58 -10.22 5.80
N CYS A 22 -10.55 -8.90 5.68
CA CYS A 22 -9.35 -8.08 5.90
C CYS A 22 -8.78 -8.32 7.31
N LEU A 23 -9.58 -8.12 8.36
CA LEU A 23 -9.15 -8.24 9.75
C LEU A 23 -8.73 -9.69 10.09
N ASP A 24 -9.51 -10.69 9.66
CA ASP A 24 -9.20 -12.10 9.87
C ASP A 24 -7.87 -12.49 9.23
N SER A 25 -7.57 -11.98 8.05
CA SER A 25 -6.30 -12.26 7.35
C SER A 25 -5.08 -11.68 8.08
N ILE A 26 -5.27 -10.55 8.79
CA ILE A 26 -4.22 -9.93 9.63
C ILE A 26 -4.04 -10.73 10.92
N LEU A 27 -5.13 -11.10 11.57
CA LEU A 27 -5.11 -11.86 12.82
C LEU A 27 -4.61 -13.30 12.65
N ALA A 28 -4.70 -13.84 11.43
CA ALA A 28 -4.20 -15.17 11.07
C ALA A 28 -2.70 -15.20 10.71
N GLN A 29 -1.99 -14.07 10.77
CA GLN A 29 -0.55 -14.05 10.45
C GLN A 29 0.26 -14.85 11.46
N THR A 30 1.26 -15.59 10.98
CA THR A 30 2.19 -16.38 11.83
C THR A 30 3.12 -15.50 12.63
N TYR A 31 3.42 -14.29 12.15
CA TYR A 31 4.19 -13.29 12.89
C TYR A 31 3.27 -12.47 13.78
N PRO A 32 3.61 -12.28 15.07
CA PRO A 32 2.74 -11.54 16.00
C PRO A 32 2.53 -10.09 15.57
N VAL A 33 1.28 -9.71 15.32
CA VAL A 33 0.87 -8.33 15.11
C VAL A 33 0.65 -7.67 16.47
N LYS A 34 1.55 -6.75 16.84
CA LYS A 34 1.49 -6.05 18.13
C LYS A 34 0.22 -5.20 18.27
N GLU A 35 -0.12 -4.48 17.20
CA GLU A 35 -1.28 -3.62 17.14
C GLU A 35 -1.92 -3.71 15.76
N LEU A 36 -3.24 -3.89 15.71
CA LEU A 36 -4.06 -3.70 14.52
C LEU A 36 -4.87 -2.42 14.73
N VAL A 37 -4.49 -1.34 14.03
CA VAL A 37 -5.13 -0.04 14.17
C VAL A 37 -6.02 0.23 12.96
N VAL A 38 -7.32 0.28 13.18
CA VAL A 38 -8.31 0.60 12.15
C VAL A 38 -8.75 2.05 12.32
N TYR A 39 -8.69 2.84 11.25
CA TYR A 39 -9.33 4.15 11.22
C TYR A 39 -10.64 4.05 10.44
N ASP A 40 -11.76 4.20 11.12
CA ASP A 40 -13.08 4.28 10.47
C ASP A 40 -13.39 5.72 10.08
N ASP A 41 -13.38 5.99 8.78
CA ASP A 41 -13.55 7.32 8.21
C ASP A 41 -15.03 7.73 8.12
N CYS A 42 -15.76 7.59 9.23
CA CYS A 42 -17.17 7.93 9.36
C CYS A 42 -18.07 7.04 8.47
N SER A 43 -17.89 5.70 8.53
CA SER A 43 -18.75 4.76 7.79
C SER A 43 -20.21 4.86 8.19
N THR A 44 -21.09 4.66 7.21
CA THR A 44 -22.56 4.70 7.34
C THR A 44 -23.23 3.34 7.12
N ASP A 45 -22.45 2.31 6.74
CA ASP A 45 -22.85 0.92 6.57
C ASP A 45 -22.61 0.10 7.87
N GLY A 46 -22.71 -1.22 7.78
CA GLY A 46 -22.47 -2.15 8.90
C GLY A 46 -21.00 -2.24 9.38
N SER A 47 -20.04 -1.56 8.74
CA SER A 47 -18.62 -1.61 9.12
C SER A 47 -18.38 -1.30 10.59
N ARG A 48 -19.06 -0.28 11.14
CA ARG A 48 -18.88 0.15 12.55
C ARG A 48 -19.28 -0.93 13.55
N THR A 49 -20.35 -1.67 13.26
CA THR A 49 -20.77 -2.79 14.10
C THR A 49 -19.72 -3.89 14.12
N ILE A 50 -19.17 -4.23 12.95
CA ILE A 50 -18.13 -5.24 12.81
C ILE A 50 -16.85 -4.81 13.54
N LEU A 51 -16.42 -3.57 13.35
CA LEU A 51 -15.22 -3.03 13.99
C LEU A 51 -15.32 -3.02 15.51
N LYS A 52 -16.50 -2.69 16.05
CA LYS A 52 -16.78 -2.75 17.49
C LYS A 52 -16.62 -4.18 18.00
N GLU A 53 -17.22 -5.16 17.32
CA GLU A 53 -17.11 -6.59 17.66
C GLU A 53 -15.64 -7.03 17.75
N TYR A 54 -14.81 -6.66 16.76
CA TYR A 54 -13.39 -7.02 16.77
C TYR A 54 -12.59 -6.34 17.87
N SER A 55 -12.85 -5.06 18.13
CA SER A 55 -12.14 -4.33 19.20
C SER A 55 -12.51 -4.81 20.61
N GLU A 56 -13.71 -5.35 20.80
CA GLU A 56 -14.13 -5.97 22.06
C GLU A 56 -13.55 -7.39 22.22
N LYS A 57 -13.38 -8.11 21.11
CA LYS A 57 -12.89 -9.50 21.12
C LYS A 57 -11.37 -9.62 21.21
N TYR A 58 -10.62 -8.72 20.58
CA TYR A 58 -9.17 -8.79 20.45
C TYR A 58 -8.49 -7.58 21.08
N SER A 59 -7.70 -7.81 22.10
CA SER A 59 -7.04 -6.74 22.90
C SER A 59 -6.02 -5.91 22.11
N ASN A 60 -5.48 -6.46 21.02
CA ASN A 60 -4.54 -5.79 20.13
C ASN A 60 -5.23 -5.03 18.98
N VAL A 61 -6.56 -5.07 18.86
CA VAL A 61 -7.33 -4.32 17.87
C VAL A 61 -7.79 -3.00 18.45
N LYS A 62 -7.37 -1.90 17.84
CA LYS A 62 -7.73 -0.52 18.20
C LYS A 62 -8.50 0.12 17.06
N VAL A 63 -9.65 0.73 17.36
CA VAL A 63 -10.45 1.45 16.36
C VAL A 63 -10.45 2.94 16.70
N ILE A 64 -10.10 3.75 15.71
CA ILE A 64 -10.20 5.20 15.76
C ILE A 64 -11.44 5.60 14.96
N TRP A 65 -12.40 6.23 15.62
CA TRP A 65 -13.67 6.61 15.04
C TRP A 65 -13.60 8.03 14.47
N GLY A 66 -13.60 8.17 13.14
CA GLY A 66 -13.70 9.46 12.48
C GLY A 66 -15.05 10.14 12.74
N ALA A 67 -15.01 11.45 13.03
CA ALA A 67 -16.23 12.25 13.20
C ALA A 67 -16.84 12.70 11.87
N LYS A 68 -16.06 12.70 10.79
CA LYS A 68 -16.45 12.99 9.41
C LYS A 68 -15.52 12.27 8.45
N ASN A 69 -15.93 12.10 7.19
CA ASN A 69 -15.05 11.58 6.16
C ASN A 69 -13.94 12.60 5.84
N VAL A 70 -12.69 12.18 6.01
CA VAL A 70 -11.48 12.99 5.80
C VAL A 70 -10.59 12.48 4.66
N GLY A 71 -10.95 11.33 4.09
CA GLY A 71 -10.24 10.68 2.99
C GLY A 71 -9.08 9.78 3.41
N VAL A 72 -8.70 8.89 2.48
CA VAL A 72 -7.78 7.78 2.75
C VAL A 72 -6.40 8.20 3.26
N SER A 73 -5.84 9.29 2.73
CA SER A 73 -4.51 9.78 3.15
C SER A 73 -4.48 10.22 4.60
N VAL A 74 -5.53 10.93 5.06
CA VAL A 74 -5.64 11.38 6.46
C VAL A 74 -5.97 10.20 7.37
N ALA A 75 -6.80 9.28 6.92
CA ALA A 75 -7.12 8.05 7.64
C ALA A 75 -5.87 7.21 7.90
N ARG A 76 -5.05 6.96 6.85
CA ARG A 76 -3.79 6.24 6.96
C ARG A 76 -2.78 6.98 7.87
N ASP A 77 -2.58 8.28 7.67
CA ASP A 77 -1.67 9.10 8.51
C ASP A 77 -2.05 9.01 9.99
N THR A 78 -3.33 9.14 10.30
CA THR A 78 -3.84 9.07 11.68
C THR A 78 -3.61 7.69 12.29
N ALA A 79 -3.92 6.61 11.55
CA ALA A 79 -3.72 5.25 12.01
C ALA A 79 -2.23 4.94 12.23
N ILE A 80 -1.34 5.33 11.30
CA ILE A 80 0.11 5.14 11.43
C ILE A 80 0.65 5.85 12.67
N ARG A 81 0.27 7.11 12.89
CA ARG A 81 0.73 7.89 14.06
C ARG A 81 0.26 7.31 15.39
N ALA A 82 -0.83 6.56 15.40
CA ALA A 82 -1.33 5.87 16.60
C ALA A 82 -0.60 4.56 16.91
N THR A 83 0.32 4.09 16.05
CA THR A 83 1.12 2.88 16.27
C THR A 83 2.38 3.16 17.07
N THR A 84 2.87 2.12 17.78
CA THR A 84 4.08 2.18 18.62
C THR A 84 5.11 1.09 18.29
N SER A 85 4.95 0.40 17.18
CA SER A 85 5.85 -0.67 16.72
C SER A 85 7.05 -0.14 15.95
N ASP A 86 8.09 -0.97 15.78
CA ASP A 86 9.27 -0.67 14.98
C ASP A 86 8.93 -0.54 13.49
N TYR A 87 8.00 -1.38 13.02
CA TYR A 87 7.50 -1.42 11.65
C TYR A 87 6.00 -1.25 11.60
N VAL A 88 5.54 -0.64 10.52
CA VAL A 88 4.11 -0.54 10.18
C VAL A 88 3.88 -1.20 8.84
N CYS A 89 2.84 -2.03 8.75
CA CYS A 89 2.30 -2.57 7.51
C CYS A 89 0.94 -1.91 7.22
N MET A 90 0.63 -1.66 5.95
CA MET A 90 -0.67 -1.14 5.53
C MET A 90 -1.47 -2.24 4.85
N LEU A 91 -2.80 -2.19 5.01
CA LEU A 91 -3.74 -3.01 4.24
C LEU A 91 -5.04 -2.24 4.06
N ASP A 92 -5.54 -2.14 2.84
CA ASP A 92 -6.83 -1.50 2.59
C ASP A 92 -7.98 -2.44 3.01
N ALA A 93 -9.08 -1.85 3.52
CA ALA A 93 -10.17 -2.61 4.14
C ALA A 93 -10.93 -3.55 3.18
N ASP A 94 -10.80 -3.36 1.87
CA ASP A 94 -11.37 -4.22 0.82
C ASP A 94 -10.40 -5.29 0.30
N ASP A 95 -9.15 -5.26 0.74
CA ASP A 95 -8.11 -6.24 0.43
C ASP A 95 -7.90 -7.23 1.59
N TYR A 96 -7.08 -8.25 1.38
CA TYR A 96 -6.70 -9.19 2.44
C TYR A 96 -5.29 -9.76 2.22
N PHE A 97 -4.61 -10.13 3.29
CA PHE A 97 -3.36 -10.85 3.17
C PHE A 97 -3.61 -12.25 2.60
N TYR A 98 -3.07 -12.50 1.42
CA TYR A 98 -3.20 -13.77 0.72
C TYR A 98 -2.43 -14.91 1.40
N SER A 99 -1.26 -14.58 1.97
CA SER A 99 -0.41 -15.52 2.68
C SER A 99 -0.42 -15.22 4.18
N ASN A 100 -0.67 -16.22 5.00
CA ASN A 100 -0.55 -16.09 6.46
C ASN A 100 0.90 -15.94 6.94
N THR A 101 1.90 -16.15 6.08
CA THR A 101 3.33 -15.95 6.37
C THR A 101 3.90 -14.67 5.75
N LYS A 102 3.05 -13.77 5.26
CA LYS A 102 3.50 -12.52 4.60
C LYS A 102 4.37 -11.68 5.55
N ILE A 103 3.83 -11.33 6.70
CA ILE A 103 4.53 -10.47 7.66
C ILE A 103 5.80 -11.17 8.17
N GLU A 104 5.74 -12.47 8.41
CA GLU A 104 6.89 -13.25 8.87
C GLU A 104 8.07 -13.17 7.88
N LYS A 105 7.82 -13.44 6.60
CA LYS A 105 8.86 -13.36 5.56
C LYS A 105 9.43 -11.96 5.40
N GLU A 106 8.59 -10.95 5.44
CA GLU A 106 9.01 -9.56 5.35
C GLU A 106 9.86 -9.15 6.55
N MET A 107 9.44 -9.50 7.78
CA MET A 107 10.21 -9.18 8.98
C MET A 107 11.50 -9.97 9.09
N GLN A 108 11.54 -11.24 8.66
CA GLN A 108 12.78 -12.01 8.58
C GLN A 108 13.80 -11.36 7.63
N ASN A 109 13.36 -10.88 6.47
CA ASN A 109 14.23 -10.15 5.54
C ASN A 109 14.70 -8.81 6.11
N ALA A 110 13.80 -8.04 6.73
CA ALA A 110 14.16 -6.79 7.39
C ALA A 110 15.20 -7.02 8.48
N GLN A 111 15.03 -8.03 9.33
CA GLN A 111 15.94 -8.39 10.40
C GLN A 111 17.30 -8.83 9.86
N LYS A 112 17.31 -9.72 8.86
CA LYS A 112 18.55 -10.17 8.20
C LYS A 112 19.38 -9.01 7.66
N ILE A 113 18.75 -8.05 6.99
CA ILE A 113 19.46 -6.90 6.44
C ILE A 113 19.95 -5.99 7.57
N PHE A 114 19.14 -5.78 8.60
CA PHE A 114 19.55 -4.99 9.75
C PHE A 114 20.75 -5.61 10.49
N ASP A 115 20.75 -6.92 10.70
CA ASP A 115 21.87 -7.63 11.34
C ASP A 115 23.16 -7.52 10.52
N GLN A 116 23.06 -7.43 9.19
CA GLN A 116 24.22 -7.30 8.29
C GLN A 116 24.71 -5.87 8.12
N THR A 117 23.83 -4.88 8.18
CA THR A 117 24.14 -3.51 7.74
C THR A 117 23.89 -2.43 8.79
N GLY A 118 23.17 -2.75 9.87
CA GLY A 118 22.66 -1.79 10.85
C GLY A 118 21.56 -0.85 10.31
N LYS A 119 21.04 -1.10 9.09
CA LYS A 119 20.06 -0.24 8.44
C LYS A 119 18.70 -0.92 8.33
N LYS A 120 17.64 -0.22 8.70
CA LYS A 120 16.28 -0.65 8.44
C LYS A 120 15.91 -0.40 6.98
N VAL A 121 15.07 -1.25 6.42
CA VAL A 121 14.62 -1.19 5.00
C VAL A 121 13.11 -1.33 4.91
N VAL A 122 12.52 -0.86 3.82
CA VAL A 122 11.15 -1.22 3.48
C VAL A 122 11.16 -2.60 2.84
N VAL A 123 10.25 -3.46 3.28
CA VAL A 123 10.11 -4.84 2.77
C VAL A 123 8.71 -5.05 2.20
N PHE A 124 8.61 -5.74 1.07
CA PHE A 124 7.35 -5.94 0.38
C PHE A 124 7.26 -7.28 -0.35
N SER A 125 6.04 -7.73 -0.60
CA SER A 125 5.69 -8.90 -1.39
C SER A 125 4.86 -8.49 -2.61
N GLN A 126 4.65 -9.40 -3.55
CA GLN A 126 3.74 -9.17 -4.68
C GLN A 126 2.27 -9.21 -4.25
N THR A 127 1.44 -8.51 -5.01
CA THR A 127 -0.02 -8.66 -4.94
C THR A 127 -0.52 -9.66 -5.99
N ILE A 128 -1.67 -10.29 -5.72
CA ILE A 128 -2.48 -10.95 -6.71
C ILE A 128 -3.76 -10.15 -6.93
N ASP A 129 -4.26 -10.14 -8.15
CA ASP A 129 -5.54 -9.50 -8.46
C ASP A 129 -6.68 -10.48 -8.27
N VAL A 130 -7.71 -10.08 -7.53
CA VAL A 130 -8.92 -10.86 -7.31
C VAL A 130 -10.16 -10.06 -7.71
N ASP A 131 -11.22 -10.77 -8.09
CA ASP A 131 -12.53 -10.15 -8.33
C ASP A 131 -13.21 -9.72 -7.01
N GLU A 132 -14.39 -9.15 -7.12
CA GLU A 132 -15.17 -8.72 -5.97
C GLU A 132 -15.50 -9.87 -5.00
N GLY A 133 -15.65 -11.08 -5.50
CA GLY A 133 -15.89 -12.31 -4.71
C GLY A 133 -14.63 -12.93 -4.11
N GLY A 134 -13.43 -12.46 -4.50
CA GLY A 134 -12.15 -13.01 -4.05
C GLY A 134 -11.59 -14.11 -4.97
N SER A 135 -12.20 -14.37 -6.15
CA SER A 135 -11.63 -15.29 -7.13
C SER A 135 -10.45 -14.66 -7.85
N ILE A 136 -9.38 -15.42 -8.07
CA ILE A 136 -8.15 -14.91 -8.70
C ILE A 136 -8.43 -14.55 -10.16
N LEU A 137 -8.30 -13.27 -10.51
CA LEU A 137 -8.42 -12.76 -11.87
C LEU A 137 -7.15 -12.97 -12.67
N THR A 138 -6.02 -12.62 -12.07
CA THR A 138 -4.72 -12.72 -12.70
C THR A 138 -3.70 -13.14 -11.67
N LYS A 139 -3.21 -14.36 -11.80
CA LYS A 139 -2.00 -14.78 -11.11
C LYS A 139 -0.84 -14.34 -11.97
N LEU A 140 -0.41 -13.09 -11.79
CA LEU A 140 0.76 -12.59 -12.46
C LEU A 140 1.92 -13.55 -12.16
N LYS A 141 2.65 -13.99 -13.21
CA LYS A 141 3.85 -14.78 -12.98
C LYS A 141 4.74 -14.02 -12.00
N PRO A 142 5.32 -14.68 -10.98
CA PRO A 142 6.26 -14.03 -10.09
C PRO A 142 7.34 -13.36 -10.95
N VAL A 143 7.37 -12.04 -10.95
CA VAL A 143 8.50 -11.30 -11.52
C VAL A 143 9.49 -11.18 -10.38
N ASP A 144 10.73 -11.58 -10.64
CA ASP A 144 11.80 -11.26 -9.71
C ASP A 144 11.96 -9.74 -9.69
N LEU A 145 11.43 -9.15 -8.61
CA LEU A 145 11.53 -7.71 -8.35
C LEU A 145 12.82 -7.37 -7.61
N SER A 146 13.65 -8.36 -7.27
CA SER A 146 14.95 -8.10 -6.66
C SER A 146 15.88 -7.36 -7.64
N GLY A 147 16.65 -6.46 -7.07
CA GLY A 147 17.57 -5.60 -7.82
C GLY A 147 16.88 -4.49 -8.64
N ASN A 148 17.43 -3.30 -8.56
CA ASN A 148 16.90 -2.08 -9.17
C ASN A 148 15.48 -1.67 -8.72
N GLU A 149 15.06 -2.07 -7.51
CA GLU A 149 13.74 -1.72 -6.94
C GLU A 149 13.50 -0.21 -7.00
N ARG A 150 14.51 0.59 -6.62
CA ARG A 150 14.46 2.05 -6.73
C ARG A 150 14.07 2.49 -8.14
N PHE A 151 14.76 1.98 -9.17
CA PHE A 151 14.49 2.36 -10.56
C PHE A 151 13.08 1.97 -10.98
N LYS A 152 12.60 0.79 -10.59
CA LYS A 152 11.26 0.29 -10.90
C LYS A 152 10.18 1.14 -10.23
N ILE A 153 10.37 1.51 -8.96
CA ILE A 153 9.44 2.36 -8.20
C ILE A 153 9.39 3.77 -8.77
N VAL A 154 10.56 4.39 -9.00
CA VAL A 154 10.64 5.76 -9.54
C VAL A 154 10.01 5.86 -10.92
N THR A 155 10.30 4.91 -11.80
CA THR A 155 9.80 4.95 -13.18
C THR A 155 8.39 4.37 -13.34
N ARG A 156 7.83 3.72 -12.33
CA ARG A 156 6.57 2.95 -12.39
C ARG A 156 6.53 1.94 -13.55
N ARG A 157 7.69 1.38 -13.90
CA ARG A 157 7.83 0.50 -15.08
C ARG A 157 6.91 -0.72 -15.04
N TYR A 158 6.61 -1.20 -13.85
CA TYR A 158 5.74 -2.35 -13.61
C TYR A 158 4.62 -1.93 -12.67
N SER A 159 3.64 -1.15 -13.17
CA SER A 159 2.56 -0.59 -12.34
C SER A 159 1.83 -1.65 -11.50
N ASN A 160 1.66 -2.85 -12.06
CA ASN A 160 1.00 -3.97 -11.36
C ASN A 160 1.90 -4.64 -10.30
N TYR A 161 3.17 -4.24 -10.20
CA TYR A 161 4.13 -4.76 -9.23
C TYR A 161 4.66 -3.67 -8.30
N MET A 162 4.01 -2.50 -8.30
CA MET A 162 4.38 -1.45 -7.35
C MET A 162 4.20 -1.95 -5.93
N PRO A 163 5.14 -1.64 -5.02
CA PRO A 163 4.97 -2.00 -3.63
C PRO A 163 3.66 -1.42 -3.08
N ARG A 164 2.82 -2.28 -2.56
CA ARG A 164 1.61 -1.98 -1.82
C ARG A 164 1.63 -2.80 -0.55
N ASP A 165 0.90 -2.37 0.46
CA ASP A 165 0.71 -3.15 1.69
C ASP A 165 2.04 -3.68 2.25
N TYR A 166 3.08 -2.86 2.13
CA TYR A 166 4.45 -3.17 2.54
C TYR A 166 4.68 -2.84 4.02
N CYS A 167 5.71 -3.46 4.60
CA CYS A 167 6.18 -3.10 5.93
C CYS A 167 7.32 -2.07 5.83
N PHE A 168 7.21 -0.97 6.55
CA PHE A 168 8.21 0.10 6.59
C PHE A 168 8.55 0.49 8.03
N PRO A 169 9.80 0.96 8.28
CA PRO A 169 10.18 1.45 9.59
C PRO A 169 9.32 2.65 10.00
N ARG A 170 8.68 2.55 11.18
CA ARG A 170 7.78 3.58 11.69
C ARG A 170 8.47 4.95 11.82
N GLU A 171 9.71 4.96 12.26
CA GLU A 171 10.51 6.18 12.39
C GLU A 171 10.76 6.88 11.04
N TYR A 172 10.88 6.12 9.93
CA TYR A 172 11.10 6.71 8.60
C TYR A 172 9.86 7.40 8.05
N TYR A 173 8.68 6.98 8.50
CA TYR A 173 7.44 7.67 8.17
C TYR A 173 7.44 9.10 8.72
N ASP A 174 7.85 9.29 9.95
CA ASP A 174 7.95 10.63 10.55
C ASP A 174 9.06 11.47 9.90
N LEU A 175 10.22 10.86 9.67
CA LEU A 175 11.36 11.53 9.03
C LEU A 175 11.05 12.01 7.61
N CYS A 176 10.26 11.25 6.84
CA CYS A 176 9.88 11.65 5.48
C CYS A 176 8.67 12.60 5.41
N GLY A 177 8.08 12.94 6.56
CA GLY A 177 6.92 13.82 6.67
C GLY A 177 5.57 13.15 6.38
N GLY A 178 5.53 11.82 6.22
CA GLY A 178 4.32 11.03 6.04
C GLY A 178 3.52 11.35 4.76
N TYR A 179 2.23 11.06 4.76
CA TYR A 179 1.32 11.33 3.65
C TYR A 179 1.15 12.83 3.41
N THR A 180 1.15 13.24 2.14
CA THR A 180 0.79 14.62 1.78
C THR A 180 -0.72 14.79 1.85
N LYS A 181 -1.16 15.74 2.67
CA LYS A 181 -2.59 16.09 2.79
C LYS A 181 -3.11 16.62 1.45
N ASN A 182 -4.36 16.26 1.12
CA ASN A 182 -5.06 16.69 -0.09
C ASN A 182 -4.46 16.19 -1.42
N LEU A 183 -3.62 15.16 -1.40
CA LEU A 183 -3.23 14.47 -2.62
C LEU A 183 -4.29 13.40 -2.94
N ALA A 184 -5.07 13.65 -4.00
CA ALA A 184 -6.22 12.81 -4.33
C ALA A 184 -5.84 11.51 -5.06
N LEU A 185 -4.67 11.46 -5.69
CA LEU A 185 -4.20 10.31 -6.48
C LEU A 185 -2.71 10.09 -6.25
N TYR A 186 -2.31 8.82 -6.25
CA TYR A 186 -0.89 8.42 -6.15
C TYR A 186 -0.21 8.81 -4.83
N GLU A 187 -0.98 8.95 -3.75
CA GLU A 187 -0.48 9.22 -2.41
C GLU A 187 0.44 8.09 -1.91
N ASP A 188 0.13 6.86 -2.27
CA ASP A 188 0.93 5.66 -2.01
C ASP A 188 2.29 5.72 -2.72
N TRP A 189 2.29 6.09 -4.00
CA TRP A 189 3.52 6.23 -4.77
C TRP A 189 4.36 7.42 -4.29
N GLU A 190 3.75 8.55 -3.92
CA GLU A 190 4.48 9.68 -3.32
C GLU A 190 5.17 9.24 -2.02
N LEU A 191 4.48 8.46 -1.17
CA LEU A 191 5.09 7.92 0.04
C LEU A 191 6.26 6.98 -0.28
N ASN A 192 6.12 6.12 -1.29
CA ASN A 192 7.22 5.28 -1.76
C ASN A 192 8.45 6.12 -2.15
N LEU A 193 8.25 7.21 -2.89
CA LEU A 193 9.34 8.11 -3.29
C LEU A 193 9.98 8.83 -2.09
N LYS A 194 9.20 9.23 -1.10
CA LYS A 194 9.70 9.82 0.15
C LYS A 194 10.56 8.81 0.93
N LEU A 195 10.08 7.60 1.12
CA LEU A 195 10.81 6.54 1.80
C LEU A 195 12.10 6.16 1.05
N LEU A 196 12.09 6.17 -0.29
CA LEU A 196 13.28 5.93 -1.12
C LEU A 196 14.40 6.97 -0.95
N GLN A 197 14.11 8.14 -0.39
CA GLN A 197 15.16 9.10 -0.03
C GLN A 197 15.91 8.70 1.25
N LEU A 198 15.30 7.85 2.09
CA LEU A 198 15.82 7.45 3.39
C LEU A 198 16.41 6.03 3.37
N THR A 199 15.81 5.12 2.59
CA THR A 199 16.15 3.70 2.62
C THR A 199 15.81 2.99 1.32
N ASN A 200 16.21 1.72 1.25
CA ASN A 200 15.88 0.87 0.11
C ASN A 200 14.56 0.11 0.32
N PHE A 201 13.93 -0.25 -0.78
CA PHE A 201 12.87 -1.24 -0.84
C PHE A 201 13.46 -2.60 -1.19
N VAL A 202 13.02 -3.64 -0.50
CA VAL A 202 13.53 -5.00 -0.67
C VAL A 202 12.37 -5.96 -0.91
N PHE A 203 12.41 -6.65 -2.03
CA PHE A 203 11.44 -7.66 -2.36
C PHE A 203 11.65 -8.93 -1.54
N SER A 204 10.62 -9.35 -0.78
CA SER A 204 10.66 -10.50 0.10
C SER A 204 10.22 -11.80 -0.57
N GLY A 205 9.87 -11.73 -1.85
CA GLY A 205 9.40 -12.89 -2.61
C GLY A 205 7.94 -13.27 -2.34
N GLY A 206 7.36 -14.00 -3.26
CA GLY A 206 6.00 -14.55 -3.15
C GLY A 206 4.88 -13.51 -3.23
N TYR A 207 3.66 -14.01 -3.03
CA TYR A 207 2.45 -13.20 -2.99
C TYR A 207 2.06 -12.93 -1.53
N GLY A 208 1.90 -11.65 -1.19
CA GLY A 208 1.55 -11.22 0.17
C GLY A 208 0.10 -10.81 0.30
N THR A 209 -0.42 -10.02 -0.64
CA THR A 209 -1.74 -9.41 -0.57
C THR A 209 -2.59 -9.78 -1.78
N ALA A 210 -3.88 -10.00 -1.57
CA ALA A 210 -4.90 -10.08 -2.61
C ALA A 210 -5.55 -8.71 -2.77
N TYR A 211 -5.32 -8.09 -3.93
CA TYR A 211 -5.88 -6.80 -4.32
C TYR A 211 -7.23 -7.00 -5.02
N ARG A 212 -8.27 -6.41 -4.47
CA ARG A 212 -9.64 -6.58 -4.97
C ARG A 212 -10.01 -5.53 -6.00
N HIS A 213 -10.44 -5.99 -7.17
CA HIS A 213 -11.00 -5.15 -8.20
C HIS A 213 -12.51 -4.96 -7.99
N LYS A 214 -12.92 -3.71 -7.80
CA LYS A 214 -14.33 -3.31 -7.67
C LYS A 214 -14.71 -2.34 -8.79
N ALA A 215 -15.96 -2.35 -9.20
CA ALA A 215 -16.49 -1.35 -10.13
C ALA A 215 -16.46 0.06 -9.46
N GLY A 216 -16.07 1.11 -10.21
CA GLY A 216 -16.08 2.49 -9.73
C GLY A 216 -14.91 2.93 -8.86
N GLY A 217 -13.79 2.18 -8.86
CA GLY A 217 -12.57 2.57 -8.15
C GLY A 217 -11.90 3.85 -8.69
N LEU A 218 -10.98 4.43 -7.90
CA LEU A 218 -10.20 5.65 -8.25
C LEU A 218 -9.40 5.54 -9.56
N SER A 219 -9.22 4.32 -10.09
CA SER A 219 -8.56 4.07 -11.37
C SER A 219 -9.33 4.59 -12.61
N SER A 220 -10.60 5.01 -12.46
CA SER A 220 -11.43 5.56 -13.52
C SER A 220 -11.26 7.07 -13.77
N VAL A 221 -10.34 7.72 -13.05
CA VAL A 221 -10.08 9.16 -13.22
C VAL A 221 -9.44 9.45 -14.60
N ASN A 222 -9.80 10.59 -15.20
CA ASN A 222 -9.29 11.04 -16.49
C ASN A 222 -7.75 10.92 -16.59
N TYR A 223 -7.26 10.35 -17.69
CA TYR A 223 -5.83 10.04 -17.91
C TYR A 223 -4.94 11.28 -17.92
N LYS A 224 -5.45 12.44 -18.34
CA LYS A 224 -4.72 13.71 -18.29
C LYS A 224 -4.43 14.13 -16.84
N ILE A 225 -5.44 14.06 -15.98
CA ILE A 225 -5.29 14.35 -14.53
C ILE A 225 -4.30 13.39 -13.90
N GLN A 226 -4.37 12.11 -14.27
CA GLN A 226 -3.42 11.11 -13.79
C GLN A 226 -1.98 11.43 -14.21
N LEU A 227 -1.76 11.83 -15.47
CA LEU A 227 -0.45 12.19 -16.00
C LEU A 227 0.11 13.43 -15.29
N GLU A 228 -0.69 14.50 -15.21
CA GLU A 228 -0.32 15.75 -14.55
C GLU A 228 0.04 15.52 -13.07
N THR A 229 -0.75 14.72 -12.37
CA THR A 229 -0.47 14.38 -10.96
C THR A 229 0.87 13.66 -10.82
N LYS A 230 1.15 12.64 -11.66
CA LYS A 230 2.43 11.93 -11.64
C LYS A 230 3.62 12.87 -11.93
N ILE A 231 3.47 13.77 -12.89
CA ILE A 231 4.51 14.76 -13.22
C ILE A 231 4.75 15.70 -12.04
N ASN A 232 3.70 16.22 -11.44
CA ASN A 232 3.78 17.10 -10.27
C ASN A 232 4.44 16.43 -9.06
N ILE A 233 4.18 15.13 -8.87
CA ILE A 233 4.83 14.36 -7.82
C ILE A 233 6.32 14.22 -8.11
N ILE A 234 6.70 13.66 -9.27
CA ILE A 234 8.10 13.31 -9.55
C ILE A 234 9.03 14.52 -9.58
N GLN A 235 8.52 15.70 -9.93
CA GLN A 235 9.30 16.95 -9.95
C GLN A 235 9.80 17.39 -8.56
N LYS A 236 9.13 16.94 -7.49
CA LYS A 236 9.51 17.25 -6.10
C LYS A 236 10.72 16.43 -5.61
N PHE A 237 11.11 15.37 -6.34
CA PHE A 237 12.12 14.42 -5.88
C PHE A 237 13.43 14.51 -6.66
N GLN A 238 14.54 14.30 -5.95
CA GLN A 238 15.84 14.15 -6.57
C GLN A 238 15.98 12.75 -7.16
N ILE A 239 15.96 12.69 -8.49
CA ILE A 239 16.10 11.46 -9.28
C ILE A 239 17.16 11.66 -10.36
N SER A 240 17.82 10.59 -10.78
CA SER A 240 18.83 10.66 -11.84
C SER A 240 18.20 11.01 -13.19
N SER A 241 19.02 11.56 -14.10
CA SER A 241 18.57 11.86 -15.47
C SER A 241 18.01 10.62 -16.20
N LYS A 242 18.61 9.44 -15.98
CA LYS A 242 18.12 8.18 -16.52
C LYS A 242 16.73 7.83 -15.99
N GLU A 243 16.53 7.91 -14.67
CA GLU A 243 15.22 7.67 -14.04
C GLU A 243 14.18 8.64 -14.59
N ARG A 244 14.53 9.92 -14.72
CA ARG A 244 13.65 10.98 -15.23
C ARG A 244 13.21 10.71 -16.67
N ILE A 245 14.15 10.43 -17.57
CA ILE A 245 13.85 10.13 -18.99
C ILE A 245 12.93 8.90 -19.07
N CYS A 246 13.28 7.81 -18.38
CA CYS A 246 12.47 6.60 -18.40
C CYS A 246 11.07 6.81 -17.81
N PHE A 247 10.96 7.59 -16.71
CA PHE A 247 9.67 7.93 -16.14
C PHE A 247 8.77 8.66 -17.16
N TYR A 248 9.27 9.72 -17.80
CA TYR A 248 8.49 10.46 -18.79
C TYR A 248 8.10 9.60 -19.99
N ALA A 249 9.02 8.79 -20.51
CA ALA A 249 8.72 7.89 -21.63
C ALA A 249 7.58 6.91 -21.28
N ILE A 250 7.59 6.34 -20.08
CA ILE A 250 6.55 5.42 -19.60
C ILE A 250 5.22 6.15 -19.35
N ALA A 251 5.27 7.31 -18.67
CA ALA A 251 4.07 8.05 -18.31
C ALA A 251 3.32 8.59 -19.55
N TYR A 252 4.04 9.17 -20.50
CA TYR A 252 3.45 9.65 -21.75
C TYR A 252 3.02 8.51 -22.67
N GLY A 253 3.80 7.41 -22.75
CA GLY A 253 3.42 6.23 -23.50
C GLY A 253 2.11 5.60 -22.98
N ALA A 254 1.94 5.51 -21.67
CA ALA A 254 0.69 5.03 -21.08
C ALA A 254 -0.49 5.98 -21.34
N PHE A 255 -0.27 7.29 -21.28
CA PHE A 255 -1.29 8.30 -21.61
C PHE A 255 -1.75 8.17 -23.05
N LEU A 256 -0.85 8.16 -24.01
CA LEU A 256 -1.17 8.04 -25.45
C LEU A 256 -1.89 6.73 -25.76
N LYS A 257 -1.48 5.62 -25.15
CA LYS A 257 -2.16 4.32 -25.32
C LYS A 257 -3.63 4.38 -24.89
N ASN A 258 -3.91 5.05 -23.79
CA ASN A 258 -5.25 5.15 -23.25
C ASN A 258 -6.12 6.11 -24.07
N GLU A 259 -5.57 7.26 -24.50
CA GLU A 259 -6.26 8.19 -25.40
C GLU A 259 -6.65 7.52 -26.74
N ILE A 260 -5.74 6.72 -27.32
CA ILE A 260 -6.02 5.95 -28.54
C ILE A 260 -7.12 4.91 -28.29
N LYS A 261 -7.10 4.22 -27.16
CA LYS A 261 -8.12 3.22 -26.80
C LYS A 261 -9.50 3.87 -26.67
N ASP A 262 -9.59 5.02 -26.00
CA ASP A 262 -10.83 5.75 -25.83
C ASP A 262 -11.34 6.27 -27.18
N PHE A 263 -10.45 6.78 -28.03
CA PHE A 263 -10.82 7.18 -29.39
C PHE A 263 -11.42 6.02 -30.19
N ILE A 264 -10.75 4.86 -30.20
CA ILE A 264 -11.27 3.67 -30.92
C ILE A 264 -12.63 3.24 -30.36
N SER A 265 -12.82 3.24 -29.03
CA SER A 265 -14.08 2.83 -28.41
C SER A 265 -15.27 3.76 -28.70
N HIS A 266 -15.00 5.02 -29.12
CA HIS A 266 -16.03 5.99 -29.45
C HIS A 266 -16.38 5.99 -30.94
N TYR A 267 -15.53 5.47 -31.82
CA TYR A 267 -15.68 5.55 -33.27
C TYR A 267 -15.71 4.19 -33.99
N VAL A 268 -15.57 3.09 -33.24
CA VAL A 268 -15.68 1.70 -33.70
C VAL A 268 -16.69 0.95 -32.83
#